data_565dc7e349e06d2808674fd99277076c
#
_entry.id   565dc7e349e06d2808674fd99277076c
#
_cell.length_a   1.000
_cell.length_b   1.000
_cell.length_c   1.000
_cell.angle_alpha   90.00
_cell.angle_beta   90.00
_cell.angle_gamma   90.00
#
_symmetry.space_group_name_H-M   'P 1'
#
loop_
_entity.id
_entity.type
_entity.pdbx_description
1 polymer ?
#
loop_
_entity_poly.entity_id
_entity_poly.type
_entity_poly.pdbx_seq_one_letter_code
_entity_poly.pdbx_strand_id
1 'polypeptide(L)'
;MNKVVIAGGTGFIGMSLAQHLSERGFHPVIIGRNKPKDLTKYEFIQWDAVNPGDWVHALENAHAIINLTGKTVDCIKTPENCDLILRSRVESTRNIGKALKEVSNPPKVWVQMSTAHIFGDPPTILCTESSSTGYGLAPFVGKAWEEALLQSLPSGIREVRLRTSFVMGKNGGALVKLKR
;
A
#
# COMPACT_ATOMS: atom_id res chain seq x y z
N MET A 1 22.49 5.67 2.86
CA MET A 1 21.28 5.96 3.68
C MET A 1 20.24 4.87 3.41
N ASN A 2 19.56 4.37 4.44
CA ASN A 2 18.52 3.34 4.29
C ASN A 2 17.20 4.01 3.85
N LYS A 3 17.14 4.45 2.58
CA LYS A 3 15.95 5.09 2.00
C LYS A 3 14.80 4.09 1.88
N VAL A 4 13.61 4.46 2.36
CA VAL A 4 12.37 3.67 2.22
C VAL A 4 11.31 4.52 1.55
N VAL A 5 10.84 4.07 0.39
CA VAL A 5 9.77 4.75 -0.35
C VAL A 5 8.42 4.26 0.15
N ILE A 6 7.51 5.19 0.45
CA ILE A 6 6.16 4.87 0.96
C ILE A 6 5.11 5.43 -0.01
N ALA A 7 4.60 4.57 -0.86
CA ALA A 7 3.52 4.90 -1.78
C ALA A 7 2.18 5.00 -1.03
N GLY A 8 1.45 6.10 -1.22
CA GLY A 8 0.26 6.41 -0.43
C GLY A 8 0.58 6.81 1.02
N GLY A 9 1.82 7.26 1.26
CA GLY A 9 2.35 7.55 2.59
C GLY A 9 1.73 8.75 3.31
N THR A 10 0.89 9.55 2.65
CA THR A 10 0.20 10.70 3.26
C THR A 10 -1.00 10.32 4.13
N GLY A 11 -1.41 9.04 4.12
CA GLY A 11 -2.51 8.52 4.94
C GLY A 11 -2.10 8.23 6.39
N PHE A 12 -3.09 7.88 7.22
CA PHE A 12 -2.89 7.58 8.64
C PHE A 12 -1.79 6.54 8.90
N ILE A 13 -1.83 5.40 8.21
CA ILE A 13 -0.81 4.35 8.37
C ILE A 13 0.55 4.85 7.86
N GLY A 14 0.57 5.51 6.69
CA GLY A 14 1.80 5.96 6.06
C GLY A 14 2.56 6.97 6.90
N MET A 15 1.88 7.95 7.49
CA MET A 15 2.50 8.95 8.36
C MET A 15 3.05 8.34 9.65
N SER A 16 2.29 7.43 10.29
CA SER A 16 2.76 6.70 11.47
C SER A 16 3.98 5.84 11.15
N LEU A 17 3.97 5.19 9.99
CA LEU A 17 5.09 4.36 9.53
C LEU A 17 6.32 5.22 9.21
N ALA A 18 6.15 6.36 8.54
CA ALA A 18 7.25 7.26 8.25
C ALA A 18 7.93 7.76 9.52
N GLN A 19 7.15 8.11 10.54
CA GLN A 19 7.68 8.49 11.86
C GLN A 19 8.49 7.33 12.46
N HIS A 20 7.91 6.15 12.55
CA HIS A 20 8.54 4.97 13.13
C HIS A 20 9.85 4.57 12.41
N LEU A 21 9.88 4.63 11.09
CA LEU A 21 11.08 4.36 10.30
C LEU A 21 12.14 5.43 10.54
N SER A 22 11.76 6.71 10.59
CA SER A 22 12.68 7.81 10.87
C SER A 22 13.34 7.67 12.24
N GLU A 23 12.58 7.30 13.27
CA GLU A 23 13.09 7.04 14.62
C GLU A 23 14.09 5.87 14.68
N ARG A 24 14.07 4.99 13.69
CA ARG A 24 15.00 3.86 13.52
C ARG A 24 16.14 4.13 12.55
N GLY A 25 16.35 5.37 12.15
CA GLY A 25 17.46 5.77 11.28
C GLY A 25 17.26 5.48 9.79
N PHE A 26 16.04 5.15 9.38
CA PHE A 26 15.68 5.10 7.96
C PHE A 26 15.35 6.50 7.44
N HIS A 27 15.45 6.69 6.13
CA HIS A 27 15.05 7.89 5.43
C HIS A 27 13.74 7.65 4.65
N PRO A 28 12.56 8.01 5.20
CA PRO A 28 11.30 7.86 4.50
C PRO A 28 11.14 8.88 3.38
N VAL A 29 10.78 8.43 2.18
CA VAL A 29 10.36 9.25 1.05
C VAL A 29 8.90 8.92 0.77
N ILE A 30 8.04 9.92 0.89
CA ILE A 30 6.59 9.75 0.71
C ILE A 30 6.23 10.08 -0.73
N ILE A 31 5.56 9.16 -1.41
CA ILE A 31 4.98 9.42 -2.71
C ILE A 31 3.46 9.37 -2.65
N GLY A 32 2.78 10.32 -3.31
CA GLY A 32 1.33 10.41 -3.25
C GLY A 32 0.77 11.57 -4.07
N ARG A 33 -0.56 11.66 -4.13
CA ARG A 33 -1.27 12.63 -4.99
C ARG A 33 -1.13 14.07 -4.53
N ASN A 34 -1.28 14.29 -3.24
CA ASN A 34 -1.29 15.62 -2.66
C ASN A 34 -0.36 15.68 -1.46
N LYS A 35 0.48 16.70 -1.40
CA LYS A 35 1.32 16.98 -0.24
C LYS A 35 0.45 17.62 0.86
N PRO A 36 0.35 17.03 2.06
CA PRO A 36 -0.27 17.67 3.21
C PRO A 36 0.47 18.98 3.56
N LYS A 37 -0.28 20.03 3.95
CA LYS A 37 0.29 21.35 4.25
C LYS A 37 1.33 21.31 5.38
N ASP A 38 1.13 20.44 6.34
CA ASP A 38 1.96 20.22 7.53
C ASP A 38 3.09 19.20 7.32
N LEU A 39 3.19 18.61 6.11
CA LEU A 39 4.25 17.68 5.79
C LEU A 39 5.56 18.41 5.47
N THR A 40 6.31 18.73 6.50
CA THR A 40 7.63 19.41 6.39
C THR A 40 8.81 18.49 6.74
N LYS A 41 8.54 17.42 7.49
CA LYS A 41 9.60 16.55 8.06
C LYS A 41 10.16 15.53 7.07
N TYR A 42 9.37 15.11 6.08
CA TYR A 42 9.75 14.04 5.15
C TYR A 42 9.78 14.55 3.72
N GLU A 43 10.66 13.98 2.92
CA GLU A 43 10.66 14.19 1.48
C GLU A 43 9.34 13.72 0.89
N PHE A 44 8.78 14.52 -0.01
CA PHE A 44 7.54 14.23 -0.71
C PHE A 44 7.71 14.41 -2.20
N ILE A 45 7.33 13.39 -2.95
CA ILE A 45 7.30 13.43 -4.41
C ILE A 45 5.88 13.17 -4.87
N GLN A 46 5.39 13.99 -5.79
CA GLN A 46 4.04 13.85 -6.30
C GLN A 46 3.92 12.64 -7.22
N TRP A 47 2.84 11.87 -7.02
CA TRP A 47 2.48 10.73 -7.86
C TRP A 47 0.96 10.56 -7.87
N ASP A 48 0.38 10.45 -9.06
CA ASP A 48 -1.07 10.26 -9.26
C ASP A 48 -1.55 8.81 -9.02
N ALA A 49 -0.64 7.89 -8.74
CA ALA A 49 -0.83 6.45 -8.58
C ALA A 49 -1.15 5.68 -9.88
N VAL A 50 -1.06 6.35 -11.04
CA VAL A 50 -1.41 5.78 -12.35
C VAL A 50 -0.27 5.87 -13.35
N ASN A 51 0.43 7.01 -13.41
CA ASN A 51 1.43 7.27 -14.44
C ASN A 51 2.86 7.19 -13.88
N PRO A 52 3.85 6.87 -14.76
CA PRO A 52 5.25 7.10 -14.43
C PRO A 52 5.52 8.60 -14.27
N GLY A 53 6.67 8.95 -13.69
CA GLY A 53 7.08 10.33 -13.49
C GLY A 53 8.31 10.41 -12.60
N ASP A 54 8.64 11.58 -12.09
CA ASP A 54 9.85 11.83 -11.30
C ASP A 54 9.96 10.95 -10.05
N TRP A 55 8.85 10.45 -9.53
CA TRP A 55 8.82 9.55 -8.40
C TRP A 55 9.59 8.23 -8.63
N VAL A 56 9.77 7.81 -9.88
CA VAL A 56 10.53 6.59 -10.25
C VAL A 56 11.96 6.69 -9.73
N HIS A 57 12.58 7.87 -9.81
CA HIS A 57 13.94 8.08 -9.30
C HIS A 57 14.09 7.86 -7.80
N ALA A 58 13.00 7.97 -7.05
CA ALA A 58 13.02 7.65 -5.62
C ALA A 58 13.32 6.16 -5.35
N LEU A 59 12.99 5.28 -6.29
CA LEU A 59 13.23 3.84 -6.17
C LEU A 59 14.70 3.45 -6.34
N GLU A 60 15.50 4.28 -7.05
CA GLU A 60 16.91 4.02 -7.26
C GLU A 60 17.66 3.98 -5.93
N ASN A 61 18.38 2.90 -5.65
CA ASN A 61 19.11 2.66 -4.40
C ASN A 61 18.24 2.72 -3.13
N ALA A 62 16.94 2.52 -3.23
CA ALA A 62 16.07 2.41 -2.07
C ALA A 62 16.27 1.04 -1.38
N HIS A 63 16.14 1.03 -0.05
CA HIS A 63 16.17 -0.20 0.73
C HIS A 63 14.89 -1.02 0.53
N ALA A 64 13.74 -0.33 0.52
CA ALA A 64 12.43 -0.95 0.33
C ALA A 64 11.45 0.01 -0.33
N ILE A 65 10.43 -0.56 -1.00
CA ILE A 65 9.19 0.11 -1.36
C ILE A 65 8.04 -0.46 -0.55
N ILE A 66 7.21 0.40 0.03
CA ILE A 66 6.01 0.02 0.80
C ILE A 66 4.81 0.62 0.10
N ASN A 67 3.93 -0.22 -0.43
CA ASN A 67 2.72 0.22 -1.13
C ASN A 67 1.50 0.20 -0.20
N LEU A 68 1.02 1.39 0.15
CA LEU A 68 -0.19 1.63 0.95
C LEU A 68 -1.30 2.29 0.11
N THR A 69 -1.13 2.36 -1.21
CA THR A 69 -2.09 3.02 -2.09
C THR A 69 -3.42 2.28 -2.14
N GLY A 70 -4.50 3.05 -2.15
CA GLY A 70 -5.84 2.51 -2.30
C GLY A 70 -6.91 3.55 -1.93
N LYS A 71 -8.01 3.55 -2.67
CA LYS A 71 -9.22 4.30 -2.29
C LYS A 71 -9.76 3.76 -0.97
N THR A 72 -10.24 4.65 -0.11
CA THR A 72 -10.93 4.22 1.11
C THR A 72 -12.09 3.28 0.81
N VAL A 73 -12.22 2.23 1.61
CA VAL A 73 -13.38 1.32 1.55
C VAL A 73 -14.57 1.85 2.33
N ASP A 74 -14.39 2.93 3.08
CA ASP A 74 -15.43 3.61 3.82
C ASP A 74 -16.19 4.58 2.89
N CYS A 75 -17.05 4.02 2.06
CA CYS A 75 -17.91 4.71 1.13
C CYS A 75 -19.11 3.82 0.78
N ILE A 76 -20.18 4.43 0.24
CA ILE A 76 -21.32 3.69 -0.32
C ILE A 76 -20.80 2.82 -1.47
N LYS A 77 -21.22 1.55 -1.52
CA LYS A 77 -20.75 0.56 -2.51
C LYS A 77 -21.54 0.66 -3.80
N THR A 78 -21.48 1.85 -4.46
CA THR A 78 -21.95 1.96 -5.84
C THR A 78 -21.02 1.20 -6.79
N PRO A 79 -21.48 0.82 -8.00
CA PRO A 79 -20.61 0.18 -9.00
C PRO A 79 -19.32 0.97 -9.25
N GLU A 80 -19.41 2.30 -9.36
CA GLU A 80 -18.26 3.19 -9.58
C GLU A 80 -17.28 3.17 -8.41
N ASN A 81 -17.80 3.17 -7.18
CA ASN A 81 -16.95 3.10 -5.99
C ASN A 81 -16.27 1.72 -5.85
N CYS A 82 -16.97 0.65 -6.20
CA CYS A 82 -16.40 -0.70 -6.22
C CYS A 82 -15.28 -0.80 -7.26
N ASP A 83 -15.49 -0.28 -8.47
CA ASP A 83 -14.49 -0.20 -9.53
C ASP A 83 -13.26 0.62 -9.08
N LEU A 84 -13.46 1.80 -8.50
CA LEU A 84 -12.39 2.64 -8.00
C LEU A 84 -11.62 1.98 -6.84
N ILE A 85 -12.28 1.21 -5.97
CA ILE A 85 -11.63 0.44 -4.90
C ILE A 85 -10.68 -0.61 -5.51
N LEU A 86 -11.11 -1.31 -6.54
CA LEU A 86 -10.31 -2.31 -7.25
C LEU A 86 -9.16 -1.64 -8.00
N ARG A 87 -9.48 -0.73 -8.91
CA ARG A 87 -8.51 -0.10 -9.82
C ARG A 87 -7.42 0.64 -9.08
N SER A 88 -7.75 1.43 -8.06
CA SER A 88 -6.75 2.18 -7.30
C SER A 88 -5.66 1.28 -6.68
N ARG A 89 -5.96 0.02 -6.42
CA ARG A 89 -5.04 -0.98 -5.89
C ARG A 89 -4.25 -1.68 -6.97
N VAL A 90 -4.95 -2.19 -7.96
CA VAL A 90 -4.35 -2.98 -9.05
C VAL A 90 -3.46 -2.10 -9.93
N GLU A 91 -3.93 -0.92 -10.33
CA GLU A 91 -3.19 -0.03 -11.23
C GLU A 91 -1.94 0.53 -10.56
N SER A 92 -2.05 1.00 -9.30
CA SER A 92 -0.87 1.50 -8.57
C SER A 92 0.18 0.41 -8.36
N THR A 93 -0.25 -0.82 -8.06
CA THR A 93 0.67 -1.96 -7.91
C THR A 93 1.39 -2.28 -9.22
N ARG A 94 0.65 -2.33 -10.34
CA ARG A 94 1.24 -2.56 -11.66
C ARG A 94 2.23 -1.45 -12.06
N ASN A 95 1.92 -0.20 -11.72
CA ASN A 95 2.80 0.93 -12.03
C ASN A 95 4.09 0.90 -11.20
N ILE A 96 4.00 0.53 -9.92
CA ILE A 96 5.21 0.30 -9.10
C ILE A 96 6.07 -0.80 -9.74
N GLY A 97 5.46 -1.92 -10.15
CA GLY A 97 6.20 -3.01 -10.79
C GLY A 97 6.86 -2.63 -12.11
N LYS A 98 6.23 -1.74 -12.91
CA LYS A 98 6.85 -1.17 -14.12
C LYS A 98 8.04 -0.29 -13.74
N ALA A 99 7.87 0.64 -12.81
CA ALA A 99 8.91 1.55 -12.36
C ALA A 99 10.13 0.82 -11.78
N LEU A 100 9.91 -0.28 -11.05
CA LEU A 100 10.98 -1.11 -10.52
C LEU A 100 11.85 -1.77 -11.59
N LYS A 101 11.34 -1.92 -12.81
CA LYS A 101 12.10 -2.45 -13.98
C LYS A 101 12.89 -1.38 -14.71
N GLU A 102 12.61 -0.10 -14.44
CA GLU A 102 13.26 1.05 -15.09
C GLU A 102 14.50 1.52 -14.33
N VAL A 103 14.62 1.20 -13.03
CA VAL A 103 15.77 1.61 -12.20
C VAL A 103 16.88 0.57 -12.21
N SER A 104 18.12 1.04 -12.17
CA SER A 104 19.31 0.19 -12.24
C SER A 104 19.55 -0.62 -10.96
N ASN A 105 19.26 0.00 -9.80
CA ASN A 105 19.43 -0.61 -8.49
C ASN A 105 18.12 -0.55 -7.71
N PRO A 106 17.15 -1.42 -8.03
CA PRO A 106 15.84 -1.43 -7.37
C PRO A 106 15.93 -1.85 -5.91
N PRO A 107 14.93 -1.48 -5.08
CA PRO A 107 14.84 -1.94 -3.71
C PRO A 107 14.80 -3.47 -3.62
N LYS A 108 15.44 -4.01 -2.57
CA LYS A 108 15.47 -5.47 -2.35
C LYS A 108 14.17 -6.04 -1.79
N VAL A 109 13.30 -5.19 -1.28
CA VAL A 109 12.05 -5.60 -0.63
C VAL A 109 10.89 -4.74 -1.13
N TRP A 110 9.82 -5.41 -1.52
CA TRP A 110 8.52 -4.78 -1.78
C TRP A 110 7.51 -5.25 -0.74
N VAL A 111 7.11 -4.34 0.15
CA VAL A 111 6.04 -4.56 1.11
C VAL A 111 4.73 -4.07 0.50
N GLN A 112 3.79 -4.98 0.32
CA GLN A 112 2.48 -4.71 -0.25
C GLN A 112 1.41 -4.78 0.82
N MET A 113 0.65 -3.71 1.01
CA MET A 113 -0.59 -3.79 1.78
C MET A 113 -1.56 -4.74 1.08
N SER A 114 -2.21 -5.57 1.86
CA SER A 114 -3.31 -6.44 1.45
C SER A 114 -4.41 -6.40 2.52
N THR A 115 -5.32 -7.33 2.52
CA THR A 115 -6.45 -7.36 3.45
C THR A 115 -6.70 -8.75 4.02
N ALA A 116 -6.93 -8.84 5.34
CA ALA A 116 -7.39 -10.06 5.99
C ALA A 116 -8.83 -10.44 5.53
N HIS A 117 -9.60 -9.47 5.04
CA HIS A 117 -10.91 -9.74 4.44
C HIS A 117 -10.85 -10.53 3.12
N ILE A 118 -9.66 -10.86 2.63
CA ILE A 118 -9.48 -11.80 1.50
C ILE A 118 -10.06 -13.19 1.80
N PHE A 119 -10.16 -13.55 3.08
CA PHE A 119 -10.76 -14.81 3.51
C PHE A 119 -12.29 -14.78 3.60
N GLY A 120 -12.90 -13.61 3.38
CA GLY A 120 -14.33 -13.41 3.63
C GLY A 120 -14.62 -13.32 5.13
N ASP A 121 -15.74 -13.89 5.54
CA ASP A 121 -16.17 -13.94 6.95
C ASP A 121 -16.55 -15.39 7.34
N PRO A 122 -15.58 -16.29 7.48
CA PRO A 122 -15.86 -17.68 7.84
C PRO A 122 -16.23 -17.77 9.33
N PRO A 123 -17.41 -18.32 9.67
CA PRO A 123 -17.94 -18.25 11.03
C PRO A 123 -17.19 -19.14 12.04
N THR A 124 -16.48 -20.15 11.58
CA THR A 124 -15.91 -21.21 12.46
C THR A 124 -14.46 -21.58 12.15
N ILE A 125 -13.83 -20.93 11.18
CA ILE A 125 -12.49 -21.31 10.71
C ILE A 125 -11.47 -20.25 11.12
N LEU A 126 -10.41 -20.66 11.79
CA LEU A 126 -9.22 -19.80 11.97
C LEU A 126 -8.43 -19.79 10.66
N CYS A 127 -8.40 -18.63 10.00
CA CYS A 127 -7.67 -18.45 8.75
C CYS A 127 -6.17 -18.26 8.99
N THR A 128 -5.38 -18.94 8.17
CA THR A 128 -3.92 -18.77 8.05
C THR A 128 -3.59 -18.24 6.66
N GLU A 129 -2.32 -17.96 6.38
CA GLU A 129 -1.88 -17.47 5.06
C GLU A 129 -2.18 -18.45 3.93
N SER A 130 -2.26 -19.75 4.23
CA SER A 130 -2.56 -20.82 3.28
C SER A 130 -4.05 -21.14 3.13
N SER A 131 -4.92 -20.49 3.92
CA SER A 131 -6.37 -20.72 3.86
C SER A 131 -6.95 -20.26 2.53
N SER A 132 -7.98 -20.96 2.07
CA SER A 132 -8.73 -20.59 0.86
C SER A 132 -9.34 -19.20 0.99
N THR A 133 -9.35 -18.44 -0.09
CA THR A 133 -10.00 -17.13 -0.15
C THR A 133 -11.51 -17.25 -0.16
N GLY A 134 -12.19 -16.27 0.45
CA GLY A 134 -13.65 -16.22 0.50
C GLY A 134 -14.28 -15.66 -0.77
N TYR A 135 -15.56 -15.28 -0.65
CA TYR A 135 -16.37 -14.73 -1.73
C TYR A 135 -16.83 -13.30 -1.40
N GLY A 136 -17.21 -12.54 -2.44
CA GLY A 136 -17.70 -11.18 -2.32
C GLY A 136 -16.65 -10.12 -2.71
N LEU A 137 -17.00 -8.83 -2.51
CA LEU A 137 -16.17 -7.72 -2.98
C LEU A 137 -14.77 -7.70 -2.36
N ALA A 138 -14.67 -7.84 -1.05
CA ALA A 138 -13.38 -7.74 -0.37
C ALA A 138 -12.41 -8.87 -0.75
N PRO A 139 -12.83 -10.16 -0.78
CA PRO A 139 -12.02 -11.24 -1.33
C PRO A 139 -11.65 -11.05 -2.80
N PHE A 140 -12.59 -10.62 -3.63
CA PHE A 140 -12.32 -10.35 -5.04
C PHE A 140 -11.23 -9.28 -5.24
N VAL A 141 -11.37 -8.14 -4.55
CA VAL A 141 -10.37 -7.05 -4.59
C VAL A 141 -9.03 -7.50 -4.02
N GLY A 142 -9.04 -8.21 -2.88
CA GLY A 142 -7.82 -8.70 -2.24
C GLY A 142 -7.02 -9.64 -3.14
N LYS A 143 -7.70 -10.60 -3.79
CA LYS A 143 -7.09 -11.52 -4.77
C LYS A 143 -6.49 -10.76 -5.95
N ALA A 144 -7.27 -9.91 -6.59
CA ALA A 144 -6.78 -9.15 -7.75
C ALA A 144 -5.59 -8.24 -7.38
N TRP A 145 -5.58 -7.72 -6.17
CA TRP A 145 -4.47 -6.90 -5.66
C TRP A 145 -3.19 -7.71 -5.48
N GLU A 146 -3.28 -8.88 -4.83
CA GLU A 146 -2.13 -9.78 -4.64
C GLU A 146 -1.65 -10.39 -5.96
N GLU A 147 -2.55 -10.72 -6.88
CA GLU A 147 -2.21 -11.17 -8.23
C GLU A 147 -1.45 -10.09 -9.01
N ALA A 148 -1.89 -8.83 -8.91
CA ALA A 148 -1.20 -7.71 -9.55
C ALA A 148 0.23 -7.55 -9.02
N LEU A 149 0.47 -7.75 -7.72
CA LEU A 149 1.82 -7.79 -7.15
C LEU A 149 2.65 -8.90 -7.79
N LEU A 150 2.16 -10.15 -7.74
CA LEU A 150 2.91 -11.31 -8.22
C LEU A 150 3.26 -11.20 -9.71
N GLN A 151 2.32 -10.71 -10.53
CA GLN A 151 2.53 -10.49 -11.96
C GLN A 151 3.51 -9.34 -12.28
N SER A 152 3.65 -8.40 -11.36
CA SER A 152 4.46 -7.19 -11.56
C SER A 152 5.83 -7.26 -10.88
N LEU A 153 6.06 -8.25 -10.01
CA LEU A 153 7.25 -8.38 -9.19
C LEU A 153 8.48 -8.70 -10.06
N PRO A 154 9.52 -7.85 -10.08
CA PRO A 154 10.76 -8.18 -10.75
C PRO A 154 11.53 -9.29 -10.01
N SER A 155 12.33 -10.06 -10.75
CA SER A 155 13.21 -11.07 -10.17
C SER A 155 14.21 -10.42 -9.19
N GLY A 156 14.52 -11.13 -8.11
CA GLY A 156 15.49 -10.68 -7.10
C GLY A 156 14.92 -9.73 -6.03
N ILE A 157 13.68 -9.31 -6.14
CA ILE A 157 12.99 -8.52 -5.10
C ILE A 157 12.16 -9.47 -4.24
N ARG A 158 12.40 -9.41 -2.91
CA ARG A 158 11.58 -10.16 -1.94
C ARG A 158 10.25 -9.44 -1.73
N GLU A 159 9.15 -10.13 -1.94
CA GLU A 159 7.82 -9.63 -1.66
C GLU A 159 7.37 -9.95 -0.23
N VAL A 160 6.60 -9.04 0.37
CA VAL A 160 5.93 -9.22 1.65
C VAL A 160 4.50 -8.71 1.53
N ARG A 161 3.51 -9.56 1.74
CA ARG A 161 2.09 -9.20 1.73
C ARG A 161 1.60 -9.03 3.16
N LEU A 162 1.10 -7.83 3.50
CA LEU A 162 0.53 -7.53 4.80
C LEU A 162 -0.99 -7.60 4.73
N ARG A 163 -1.57 -8.75 5.04
CA ARG A 163 -3.02 -8.94 5.14
C ARG A 163 -3.52 -8.34 6.44
N THR A 164 -3.88 -7.05 6.39
CA THR A 164 -4.34 -6.32 7.58
C THR A 164 -5.86 -6.34 7.71
N SER A 165 -6.34 -6.33 8.95
CA SER A 165 -7.74 -6.09 9.30
C SER A 165 -7.96 -4.59 9.59
N PHE A 166 -8.87 -4.25 10.50
CA PHE A 166 -9.09 -2.87 10.93
C PHE A 166 -7.89 -2.32 11.70
N VAL A 167 -7.27 -1.28 11.15
CA VAL A 167 -6.18 -0.60 11.84
C VAL A 167 -6.75 0.45 12.78
N MET A 168 -6.46 0.30 14.07
CA MET A 168 -6.93 1.18 15.13
C MET A 168 -5.78 2.03 15.66
N GLY A 169 -6.00 3.32 15.80
CA GLY A 169 -5.04 4.23 16.40
C GLY A 169 -5.71 5.41 17.11
N LYS A 170 -4.98 6.05 18.02
CA LYS A 170 -5.50 7.17 18.82
C LYS A 170 -6.02 8.32 17.96
N ASN A 171 -5.29 8.65 16.88
CA ASN A 171 -5.54 9.82 16.03
C ASN A 171 -6.02 9.46 14.62
N GLY A 172 -6.50 8.23 14.40
CA GLY A 172 -6.95 7.79 13.07
C GLY A 172 -7.39 6.34 13.02
N GLY A 173 -7.68 5.87 11.79
CA GLY A 173 -8.17 4.52 11.58
C GLY A 173 -9.61 4.29 12.04
N ALA A 174 -9.99 3.04 12.24
CA ALA A 174 -11.35 2.64 12.57
C ALA A 174 -11.80 3.12 13.96
N LEU A 175 -10.88 3.25 14.93
CA LEU A 175 -11.23 3.61 16.32
C LEU A 175 -11.90 4.98 16.43
N VAL A 176 -11.48 5.95 15.63
CA VAL A 176 -12.09 7.30 15.65
C VAL A 176 -13.56 7.27 15.21
N LYS A 177 -13.94 6.34 14.34
CA LYS A 177 -15.33 6.16 13.88
C LYS A 177 -16.18 5.34 14.85
N LEU A 178 -15.58 4.35 15.51
CA LEU A 178 -16.27 3.53 16.50
C LEU A 178 -16.60 4.28 17.81
N LYS A 179 -15.91 5.41 18.07
CA LYS A 179 -16.14 6.29 19.23
C LYS A 179 -17.22 7.36 19.01
N ARG A 180 -17.79 7.48 17.81
CA ARG A 180 -18.90 8.39 17.45
C ARG A 180 -20.23 7.68 17.56
#